data_b45273db042966184e6dac3924930620
#
_entry.id   b45273db042966184e6dac3924930620
#
_cell.length_a   1.000
_cell.length_b   1.000
_cell.length_c   1.000
_cell.angle_alpha   90.00
_cell.angle_beta   90.00
_cell.angle_gamma   90.00
#
_symmetry.space_group_name_H-M   'P 1'
#
loop_
_entity.id
_entity.type
_entity.pdbx_description
1 polymer ?
#
loop_
_entity_poly.entity_id
_entity_poly.type
_entity_poly.pdbx_seq_one_letter_code
_entity_poly.pdbx_strand_id
1 'polypeptide(L)'
;MWSTLEQQRVGLPAATPTRLAPPAARVPTVSATQANPTAVLWAIWLGAAACVALWWFNTPSIHGFGDWLTNAGRITGLLSGYSVVLLVLLMARLPPLERGVGSDRLARWHSMGGRYTVCLIVAHALLITWGYAITAHTNVIHQEWTLLDSYPDVLMATVAGLLFVGVGISSMRAARRKLRYETWYYLHLYTYLAIALAFAHQFATGAQFMSSLSTRIAWASLYVVVGLLLIWFRIIVPIDQAVRHQLRVHSVVRETPNTVSIILQGSDLLALRAESGQFFRFRFLSKELWWAVNPYSLSAPVTNDLMRVTVKDLGDHSRQLAQLRPGIRVMTEGPFGAFTAHRRKRHRVLLIAAGVGVTPVRALFETLPSTTPGDLTLIYRARSNEEVLFRAELESIARSRQARLHIVVGSRDALGADPLSAQMLSQLPNLDEHDVYLCGPAPMQIAVTRALRSLGVHRRHIHTESYEF
;
A
#
# COMPACT_ATOMS: atom_id res chain seq x y z
N MET A 1 -37.39 10.14 -0.18
CA MET A 1 -36.51 9.83 -1.32
C MET A 1 -36.07 8.37 -1.35
N TRP A 2 -35.69 7.75 -0.24
CA TRP A 2 -35.40 6.31 -0.20
C TRP A 2 -36.63 5.43 -0.48
N SER A 3 -37.82 5.85 -0.05
CA SER A 3 -39.10 5.17 -0.32
C SER A 3 -39.53 5.23 -1.80
N THR A 4 -39.10 6.26 -2.55
CA THR A 4 -39.41 6.43 -3.97
C THR A 4 -38.52 5.61 -4.90
N LEU A 5 -37.33 5.23 -4.42
CA LEU A 5 -36.40 4.38 -5.17
C LEU A 5 -36.77 2.88 -5.09
N GLU A 6 -37.61 2.50 -4.13
CA GLU A 6 -38.14 1.12 -4.01
C GLU A 6 -39.16 0.76 -5.11
N GLN A 7 -39.80 1.74 -5.76
CA GLN A 7 -40.86 1.52 -6.74
C GLN A 7 -40.41 1.32 -8.19
N GLN A 8 -39.12 1.44 -8.54
CA GLN A 8 -38.63 1.10 -9.89
C GLN A 8 -38.29 -0.40 -10.05
N ARG A 9 -39.25 -1.28 -9.74
CA ARG A 9 -39.19 -2.69 -10.16
C ARG A 9 -39.69 -2.80 -11.59
N VAL A 10 -38.80 -2.67 -12.58
CA VAL A 10 -39.10 -3.02 -13.95
C VAL A 10 -38.79 -4.50 -14.15
N GLY A 11 -39.82 -5.28 -14.46
CA GLY A 11 -39.68 -6.69 -14.79
C GLY A 11 -38.94 -6.88 -16.14
N LEU A 12 -37.83 -7.63 -16.08
CA LEU A 12 -37.14 -8.16 -17.27
C LEU A 12 -37.01 -9.68 -17.14
N PRO A 13 -37.01 -10.42 -18.26
CA PRO A 13 -37.05 -11.88 -18.24
C PRO A 13 -35.79 -12.49 -17.64
N ALA A 14 -35.98 -13.57 -16.87
CA ALA A 14 -34.95 -14.30 -16.17
C ALA A 14 -33.93 -14.93 -17.13
N ALA A 15 -32.70 -14.42 -17.09
CA ALA A 15 -31.55 -15.17 -17.57
C ALA A 15 -31.28 -16.32 -16.58
N THR A 16 -31.09 -17.52 -17.09
CA THR A 16 -30.88 -18.75 -16.34
C THR A 16 -29.66 -18.61 -15.43
N PRO A 17 -29.78 -18.74 -14.10
CA PRO A 17 -28.63 -18.59 -13.22
C PRO A 17 -27.75 -19.83 -13.35
N THR A 18 -26.51 -19.64 -13.78
CA THR A 18 -25.45 -20.63 -13.58
C THR A 18 -25.34 -20.89 -12.07
N ARG A 19 -25.68 -22.08 -11.63
CA ARG A 19 -25.59 -22.51 -10.23
C ARG A 19 -24.15 -22.30 -9.74
N LEU A 20 -23.90 -21.22 -9.04
CA LEU A 20 -22.73 -21.06 -8.20
C LEU A 20 -23.01 -21.76 -6.85
N ALA A 21 -22.01 -22.48 -6.41
CA ALA A 21 -21.96 -23.44 -5.32
C ALA A 21 -22.61 -23.03 -3.99
N PRO A 22 -22.83 -24.01 -3.09
CA PRO A 22 -23.46 -23.81 -1.78
C PRO A 22 -22.69 -22.88 -0.86
N PRO A 23 -23.32 -22.38 0.24
CA PRO A 23 -22.72 -21.36 1.11
C PRO A 23 -21.37 -21.82 1.62
N ALA A 24 -20.40 -20.93 1.49
CA ALA A 24 -19.01 -21.16 1.83
C ALA A 24 -18.86 -21.72 3.25
N ALA A 25 -18.18 -22.86 3.35
CA ALA A 25 -17.70 -23.40 4.60
C ALA A 25 -17.01 -22.28 5.40
N ARG A 26 -17.27 -22.22 6.69
CA ARG A 26 -16.62 -21.28 7.62
C ARG A 26 -15.10 -21.39 7.41
N VAL A 27 -14.52 -20.37 6.78
CA VAL A 27 -13.06 -20.24 6.74
C VAL A 27 -12.57 -20.14 8.18
N PRO A 28 -11.69 -21.04 8.65
CA PRO A 28 -11.16 -20.95 9.99
C PRO A 28 -10.47 -19.59 10.15
N THR A 29 -10.91 -18.79 11.08
CA THR A 29 -10.27 -17.52 11.44
C THR A 29 -8.98 -17.83 12.18
N VAL A 30 -7.93 -18.15 11.45
CA VAL A 30 -6.59 -18.17 12.03
C VAL A 30 -6.22 -16.70 12.25
N SER A 31 -6.11 -16.32 13.52
CA SER A 31 -5.62 -15.00 13.92
C SER A 31 -4.21 -14.78 13.35
N ALA A 32 -4.15 -14.22 12.16
CA ALA A 32 -2.88 -13.85 11.56
C ALA A 32 -2.31 -12.65 12.31
N THR A 33 -1.06 -12.74 12.74
CA THR A 33 -0.37 -11.67 13.48
C THR A 33 -0.47 -10.36 12.71
N GLN A 34 -1.09 -9.35 13.32
CA GLN A 34 -1.24 -8.01 12.76
C GLN A 34 -0.43 -7.02 13.59
N ALA A 35 0.39 -6.23 12.94
CA ALA A 35 1.14 -5.18 13.63
C ALA A 35 0.23 -4.01 13.99
N ASN A 36 0.28 -3.56 15.22
CA ASN A 36 -0.42 -2.35 15.64
C ASN A 36 0.30 -1.12 15.06
N PRO A 37 -0.39 -0.25 14.28
CA PRO A 37 0.25 0.93 13.68
C PRO A 37 0.92 1.86 14.70
N THR A 38 0.36 2.01 15.88
CA THR A 38 0.94 2.84 16.96
C THR A 38 2.22 2.20 17.49
N ALA A 39 2.23 0.88 17.71
CA ALA A 39 3.42 0.16 18.16
C ALA A 39 4.55 0.23 17.13
N VAL A 40 4.21 0.15 15.83
CA VAL A 40 5.21 0.32 14.75
C VAL A 40 5.81 1.73 14.78
N LEU A 41 5.00 2.78 14.96
CA LEU A 41 5.52 4.15 15.09
C LEU A 41 6.44 4.30 16.32
N TRP A 42 6.06 3.73 17.46
CA TRP A 42 6.93 3.72 18.64
C TRP A 42 8.24 3.00 18.38
N ALA A 43 8.23 1.85 17.68
CA ALA A 43 9.46 1.14 17.31
C ALA A 43 10.36 1.99 16.41
N ILE A 44 9.79 2.72 15.44
CA ILE A 44 10.52 3.65 14.57
C ILE A 44 11.20 4.75 15.40
N TRP A 45 10.47 5.39 16.33
CA TRP A 45 11.02 6.47 17.13
C TRP A 45 12.04 5.98 18.17
N LEU A 46 11.82 4.79 18.74
CA LEU A 46 12.79 4.17 19.66
C LEU A 46 14.10 3.83 18.94
N GLY A 47 14.03 3.34 17.69
CA GLY A 47 15.23 3.12 16.89
C GLY A 47 15.98 4.42 16.57
N ALA A 48 15.27 5.50 16.25
CA ALA A 48 15.89 6.81 16.06
C ALA A 48 16.52 7.34 17.38
N ALA A 49 15.83 7.18 18.50
CA ALA A 49 16.36 7.54 19.82
C ALA A 49 17.60 6.70 20.18
N ALA A 50 17.64 5.41 19.83
CA ALA A 50 18.81 4.56 20.01
C ALA A 50 20.02 5.06 19.19
N CYS A 51 19.82 5.56 17.96
CA CYS A 51 20.88 6.17 17.17
C CYS A 51 21.43 7.45 17.84
N VAL A 52 20.56 8.29 18.40
CA VAL A 52 20.98 9.49 19.15
C VAL A 52 21.72 9.09 20.43
N ALA A 53 21.23 8.09 21.16
CA ALA A 53 21.89 7.57 22.36
C ALA A 53 23.27 6.98 22.02
N LEU A 54 23.39 6.22 20.94
CA LEU A 54 24.64 5.68 20.46
C LEU A 54 25.66 6.81 20.21
N TRP A 55 25.24 7.88 19.55
CA TRP A 55 26.06 9.06 19.35
C TRP A 55 26.44 9.70 20.68
N TRP A 56 25.47 9.93 21.56
CA TRP A 56 25.68 10.62 22.86
C TRP A 56 26.73 9.93 23.74
N PHE A 57 26.59 8.62 23.93
CA PHE A 57 27.48 7.85 24.79
C PHE A 57 28.89 7.60 24.21
N ASN A 58 29.06 7.76 22.89
CA ASN A 58 30.32 7.54 22.19
C ASN A 58 30.97 8.83 21.68
N THR A 59 30.45 10.00 22.07
CA THR A 59 31.01 11.28 21.66
C THR A 59 31.81 11.87 22.84
N PRO A 60 33.11 12.16 22.63
CA PRO A 60 33.91 12.86 23.63
C PRO A 60 33.44 14.31 23.81
N SER A 61 34.03 15.03 24.76
CA SER A 61 33.77 16.46 24.98
C SER A 61 33.99 17.25 23.68
N ILE A 62 33.04 18.11 23.34
CA ILE A 62 33.04 18.90 22.10
C ILE A 62 33.72 20.23 22.41
N HIS A 63 34.76 20.58 21.66
CA HIS A 63 35.53 21.80 21.82
C HIS A 63 35.52 22.63 20.54
N GLY A 64 34.89 23.79 20.58
CA GLY A 64 34.87 24.71 19.47
C GLY A 64 33.80 24.43 18.40
N PHE A 65 33.62 25.37 17.45
CA PHE A 65 32.56 25.39 16.50
C PHE A 65 32.71 24.30 15.43
N GLY A 66 33.94 23.98 14.98
CA GLY A 66 34.22 22.90 14.02
C GLY A 66 33.80 21.53 14.56
N ASP A 67 34.06 21.24 15.85
CA ASP A 67 33.66 20.01 16.49
C ASP A 67 32.12 19.91 16.62
N TRP A 68 31.43 21.02 16.91
CA TRP A 68 29.98 21.06 16.93
C TRP A 68 29.37 20.67 15.57
N LEU A 69 29.88 21.25 14.48
CA LEU A 69 29.43 20.92 13.13
C LEU A 69 29.71 19.45 12.76
N THR A 70 30.92 18.98 13.07
CA THR A 70 31.31 17.59 12.81
C THR A 70 30.38 16.61 13.57
N ASN A 71 30.09 16.90 14.85
CA ASN A 71 29.22 16.04 15.64
C ASN A 71 27.75 16.11 15.20
N ALA A 72 27.26 17.28 14.78
CA ALA A 72 25.95 17.41 14.14
C ALA A 72 25.89 16.60 12.82
N GLY A 73 26.98 16.63 12.03
CA GLY A 73 27.15 15.79 10.87
C GLY A 73 27.12 14.29 11.20
N ARG A 74 27.75 13.86 12.28
CA ARG A 74 27.72 12.44 12.72
C ARG A 74 26.33 11.98 13.12
N ILE A 75 25.55 12.78 13.86
CA ILE A 75 24.15 12.46 14.20
C ILE A 75 23.30 12.34 12.93
N THR A 76 23.39 13.31 12.03
CA THR A 76 22.61 13.29 10.79
C THR A 76 22.98 12.09 9.90
N GLY A 77 24.24 11.68 9.89
CA GLY A 77 24.71 10.47 9.24
C GLY A 77 24.12 9.18 9.83
N LEU A 78 24.16 9.02 11.16
CA LEU A 78 23.54 7.87 11.83
C LEU A 78 22.04 7.79 11.58
N LEU A 79 21.33 8.91 11.72
CA LEU A 79 19.89 8.96 11.47
C LEU A 79 19.55 8.72 10.02
N SER A 80 20.38 9.17 9.06
CA SER A 80 20.16 8.88 7.64
C SER A 80 20.33 7.39 7.32
N GLY A 81 21.39 6.75 7.84
CA GLY A 81 21.64 5.31 7.67
C GLY A 81 20.49 4.47 8.25
N TYR A 82 20.05 4.77 9.47
CA TYR A 82 18.88 4.13 10.09
C TYR A 82 17.61 4.34 9.24
N SER A 83 17.37 5.58 8.80
CA SER A 83 16.18 5.90 7.99
C SER A 83 16.17 5.16 6.66
N VAL A 84 17.32 5.02 6.00
CA VAL A 84 17.44 4.25 4.75
C VAL A 84 17.01 2.80 4.96
N VAL A 85 17.52 2.13 5.99
CA VAL A 85 17.16 0.74 6.32
C VAL A 85 15.67 0.63 6.64
N LEU A 86 15.14 1.58 7.42
CA LEU A 86 13.71 1.64 7.74
C LEU A 86 12.85 1.80 6.48
N LEU A 87 13.24 2.66 5.54
CA LEU A 87 12.52 2.86 4.29
C LEU A 87 12.47 1.59 3.43
N VAL A 88 13.56 0.82 3.40
CA VAL A 88 13.58 -0.50 2.74
C VAL A 88 12.64 -1.47 3.45
N LEU A 89 12.67 -1.52 4.78
CA LEU A 89 11.83 -2.39 5.60
C LEU A 89 10.34 -2.11 5.39
N LEU A 90 9.93 -0.84 5.34
CA LEU A 90 8.53 -0.44 5.09
C LEU A 90 8.02 -0.96 3.75
N MET A 91 8.90 -1.13 2.76
CA MET A 91 8.57 -1.63 1.42
C MET A 91 8.91 -3.11 1.21
N ALA A 92 9.41 -3.81 2.23
CA ALA A 92 9.78 -5.24 2.13
C ALA A 92 8.57 -6.20 2.10
N ARG A 93 7.33 -5.68 2.20
CA ARG A 93 6.07 -6.46 2.12
C ARG A 93 5.90 -7.50 3.22
N LEU A 94 6.29 -7.15 4.44
CA LEU A 94 6.09 -8.01 5.59
C LEU A 94 4.59 -8.18 5.88
N PRO A 95 4.07 -9.42 5.90
CA PRO A 95 2.64 -9.66 6.09
C PRO A 95 2.04 -9.03 7.36
N PRO A 96 2.72 -9.00 8.53
CA PRO A 96 2.19 -8.32 9.71
C PRO A 96 2.02 -6.81 9.51
N LEU A 97 2.93 -6.15 8.80
CA LEU A 97 2.85 -4.72 8.49
C LEU A 97 1.75 -4.43 7.47
N GLU A 98 1.69 -5.23 6.39
CA GLU A 98 0.68 -5.08 5.33
C GLU A 98 -0.75 -5.26 5.87
N ARG A 99 -0.98 -6.28 6.71
CA ARG A 99 -2.31 -6.54 7.31
C ARG A 99 -2.67 -5.56 8.42
N GLY A 100 -1.70 -5.17 9.23
CA GLY A 100 -1.93 -4.33 10.41
C GLY A 100 -1.96 -2.83 10.11
N VAL A 101 -0.98 -2.34 9.35
CA VAL A 101 -0.84 -0.92 8.98
C VAL A 101 -1.56 -0.61 7.68
N GLY A 102 -1.42 -1.49 6.68
CA GLY A 102 -1.95 -1.34 5.33
C GLY A 102 -0.96 -0.69 4.36
N SER A 103 -0.93 -1.19 3.11
CA SER A 103 0.02 -0.78 2.06
C SER A 103 0.01 0.73 1.83
N ASP A 104 -1.17 1.36 1.78
CA ASP A 104 -1.32 2.81 1.57
C ASP A 104 -0.65 3.66 2.64
N ARG A 105 -0.76 3.22 3.90
CA ARG A 105 -0.15 3.93 5.03
C ARG A 105 1.35 3.72 5.04
N LEU A 106 1.81 2.50 4.76
CA LEU A 106 3.24 2.19 4.63
C LEU A 106 3.88 3.01 3.50
N ALA A 107 3.23 3.10 2.34
CA ALA A 107 3.70 3.92 1.22
C ALA A 107 3.76 5.42 1.57
N ARG A 108 2.76 5.94 2.30
CA ARG A 108 2.79 7.32 2.79
C ARG A 108 3.94 7.56 3.78
N TRP A 109 4.20 6.64 4.70
CA TRP A 109 5.32 6.74 5.65
C TRP A 109 6.65 6.66 4.93
N HIS A 110 6.80 5.77 3.94
CA HIS A 110 7.97 5.69 3.08
C HIS A 110 8.20 7.01 2.32
N SER A 111 7.19 7.56 1.67
CA SER A 111 7.29 8.82 0.94
C SER A 111 7.64 10.01 1.84
N MET A 112 7.08 10.07 3.04
CA MET A 112 7.39 11.11 4.03
C MET A 112 8.81 10.94 4.57
N GLY A 113 9.16 9.74 5.00
CA GLY A 113 10.49 9.40 5.53
C GLY A 113 11.60 9.63 4.49
N GLY A 114 11.34 9.31 3.21
CA GLY A 114 12.30 9.52 2.13
C GLY A 114 12.74 10.98 1.98
N ARG A 115 11.81 11.92 2.15
CA ARG A 115 12.15 13.36 2.14
C ARG A 115 13.10 13.73 3.27
N TYR A 116 12.80 13.29 4.50
CA TYR A 116 13.68 13.53 5.65
C TYR A 116 15.03 12.86 5.48
N THR A 117 15.06 11.64 4.94
CA THR A 117 16.31 10.90 4.67
C THR A 117 17.23 11.68 3.72
N VAL A 118 16.70 12.19 2.61
CA VAL A 118 17.50 13.01 1.67
C VAL A 118 18.02 14.28 2.33
N CYS A 119 17.18 14.99 3.11
CA CYS A 119 17.62 16.16 3.87
C CYS A 119 18.74 15.82 4.88
N LEU A 120 18.62 14.68 5.58
CA LEU A 120 19.65 14.22 6.53
C LEU A 120 20.97 13.88 5.83
N ILE A 121 20.92 13.22 4.65
CA ILE A 121 22.12 12.90 3.86
C ILE A 121 22.84 14.18 3.40
N VAL A 122 22.09 15.15 2.87
CA VAL A 122 22.66 16.45 2.46
C VAL A 122 23.24 17.20 3.67
N ALA A 123 22.49 17.25 4.77
CA ALA A 123 22.98 17.87 6.00
C ALA A 123 24.24 17.18 6.53
N HIS A 124 24.29 15.84 6.50
CA HIS A 124 25.48 15.07 6.89
C HIS A 124 26.70 15.49 6.08
N ALA A 125 26.63 15.47 4.75
CA ALA A 125 27.73 15.81 3.88
C ALA A 125 28.23 17.25 4.15
N LEU A 126 27.32 18.23 4.16
CA LEU A 126 27.66 19.64 4.38
C LEU A 126 28.26 19.89 5.77
N LEU A 127 27.69 19.33 6.81
CA LEU A 127 28.14 19.54 8.19
C LEU A 127 29.50 18.90 8.44
N ILE A 128 29.75 17.70 7.93
CA ILE A 128 31.06 17.02 8.05
C ILE A 128 32.13 17.81 7.31
N THR A 129 31.90 18.17 6.05
CA THR A 129 32.88 18.91 5.24
C THR A 129 33.18 20.25 5.86
N TRP A 130 32.16 20.99 6.29
CA TRP A 130 32.36 22.30 6.92
C TRP A 130 33.04 22.20 8.29
N GLY A 131 32.63 21.24 9.14
CA GLY A 131 33.27 21.00 10.43
C GLY A 131 34.77 20.69 10.32
N TYR A 132 35.13 19.82 9.37
CA TYR A 132 36.53 19.48 9.09
C TYR A 132 37.30 20.65 8.48
N ALA A 133 36.67 21.46 7.61
CA ALA A 133 37.33 22.65 7.05
C ALA A 133 37.71 23.67 8.13
N ILE A 134 36.82 23.91 9.11
CA ILE A 134 37.12 24.80 10.23
C ILE A 134 38.22 24.24 11.12
N THR A 135 38.18 22.96 11.47
CA THR A 135 39.17 22.30 12.30
C THR A 135 40.56 22.25 11.62
N ALA A 136 40.59 22.05 10.32
CA ALA A 136 41.81 22.03 9.51
C ALA A 136 42.30 23.45 9.09
N HIS A 137 41.60 24.52 9.48
CA HIS A 137 41.87 25.90 9.06
C HIS A 137 42.00 26.07 7.57
N THR A 138 41.13 25.38 6.77
CA THR A 138 41.16 25.43 5.32
C THR A 138 39.80 25.84 4.75
N ASN A 139 39.69 26.05 3.45
CA ASN A 139 38.40 26.33 2.83
C ASN A 139 37.63 25.03 2.53
N VAL A 140 36.31 25.15 2.47
CA VAL A 140 35.37 24.01 2.30
C VAL A 140 35.64 23.21 1.01
N ILE A 141 36.00 23.89 -0.07
CA ILE A 141 36.25 23.22 -1.38
C ILE A 141 37.51 22.36 -1.30
N HIS A 142 38.59 22.89 -0.71
CA HIS A 142 39.83 22.14 -0.51
C HIS A 142 39.62 20.96 0.44
N GLN A 143 38.84 21.16 1.51
CA GLN A 143 38.50 20.10 2.44
C GLN A 143 37.68 19.00 1.77
N GLU A 144 36.70 19.34 0.94
CA GLU A 144 35.93 18.35 0.16
C GLU A 144 36.82 17.52 -0.74
N TRP A 145 37.77 18.18 -1.45
CA TRP A 145 38.75 17.48 -2.26
C TRP A 145 39.62 16.53 -1.44
N THR A 146 40.08 16.96 -0.27
CA THR A 146 40.87 16.13 0.64
C THR A 146 40.06 14.91 1.14
N LEU A 147 38.76 15.10 1.43
CA LEU A 147 37.86 13.99 1.84
C LEU A 147 37.69 12.98 0.70
N LEU A 148 37.52 13.43 -0.52
CA LEU A 148 37.34 12.57 -1.70
C LEU A 148 38.61 11.77 -2.06
N ASP A 149 39.76 12.38 -1.90
CA ASP A 149 41.06 11.80 -2.31
C ASP A 149 41.66 10.89 -1.23
N SER A 150 41.62 11.33 0.01
CA SER A 150 42.41 10.74 1.08
C SER A 150 41.63 9.86 2.06
N TYR A 151 40.31 9.98 2.09
CA TYR A 151 39.50 9.20 3.03
C TYR A 151 38.87 7.95 2.35
N PRO A 152 39.00 6.77 2.97
CA PRO A 152 38.51 5.54 2.38
C PRO A 152 36.98 5.58 2.22
N ASP A 153 36.50 5.12 1.06
CA ASP A 153 35.09 4.97 0.67
C ASP A 153 34.27 6.29 0.60
N VAL A 154 34.89 7.47 0.82
CA VAL A 154 34.17 8.76 0.75
C VAL A 154 33.72 9.08 -0.65
N LEU A 155 34.55 8.79 -1.68
CA LEU A 155 34.13 8.95 -3.07
C LEU A 155 32.87 8.15 -3.40
N MET A 156 32.82 6.86 -2.97
CA MET A 156 31.62 6.02 -3.16
C MET A 156 30.41 6.56 -2.40
N ALA A 157 30.63 7.06 -1.18
CA ALA A 157 29.56 7.69 -0.38
C ALA A 157 29.03 8.97 -1.03
N THR A 158 29.90 9.77 -1.65
CA THR A 158 29.51 10.98 -2.38
C THR A 158 28.66 10.63 -3.62
N VAL A 159 29.06 9.62 -4.40
CA VAL A 159 28.25 9.10 -5.50
C VAL A 159 26.89 8.58 -4.99
N ALA A 160 26.88 7.87 -3.88
CA ALA A 160 25.65 7.42 -3.25
C ALA A 160 24.74 8.60 -2.85
N GLY A 161 25.30 9.63 -2.23
CA GLY A 161 24.58 10.85 -1.86
C GLY A 161 23.94 11.54 -3.07
N LEU A 162 24.69 11.68 -4.17
CA LEU A 162 24.18 12.24 -5.42
C LEU A 162 23.03 11.37 -6.01
N LEU A 163 23.16 10.05 -5.96
CA LEU A 163 22.08 9.15 -6.36
C LEU A 163 20.83 9.32 -5.49
N PHE A 164 20.98 9.41 -4.15
CA PHE A 164 19.85 9.66 -3.26
C PHE A 164 19.17 10.99 -3.54
N VAL A 165 19.93 12.05 -3.79
CA VAL A 165 19.40 13.37 -4.18
C VAL A 165 18.66 13.28 -5.52
N GLY A 166 19.26 12.65 -6.53
CA GLY A 166 18.63 12.46 -7.85
C GLY A 166 17.32 11.69 -7.78
N VAL A 167 17.29 10.58 -7.01
CA VAL A 167 16.06 9.82 -6.76
C VAL A 167 15.06 10.65 -5.97
N GLY A 168 15.50 11.41 -4.98
CA GLY A 168 14.65 12.33 -4.22
C GLY A 168 13.97 13.36 -5.12
N ILE A 169 14.72 14.02 -5.99
CA ILE A 169 14.20 15.00 -6.95
C ILE A 169 13.21 14.35 -7.92
N SER A 170 13.56 13.20 -8.51
CA SER A 170 12.68 12.49 -9.44
C SER A 170 11.37 12.00 -8.79
N SER A 171 11.38 11.81 -7.46
CA SER A 171 10.23 11.38 -6.67
C SER A 171 9.37 12.55 -6.16
N MET A 172 9.80 13.80 -6.34
CA MET A 172 8.97 14.97 -6.04
C MET A 172 7.74 15.03 -6.95
N ARG A 173 6.59 15.48 -6.41
CA ARG A 173 5.33 15.51 -7.17
C ARG A 173 5.43 16.20 -8.54
N ALA A 174 6.18 17.30 -8.64
CA ALA A 174 6.34 18.05 -9.87
C ALA A 174 7.11 17.25 -10.94
N ALA A 175 8.22 16.60 -10.57
CA ALA A 175 9.02 15.76 -11.45
C ALA A 175 8.28 14.45 -11.78
N ARG A 176 7.66 13.82 -10.76
CA ARG A 176 6.91 12.57 -10.89
C ARG A 176 5.76 12.66 -11.90
N ARG A 177 5.07 13.79 -11.98
CA ARG A 177 3.99 14.03 -12.98
C ARG A 177 4.47 14.09 -14.43
N LYS A 178 5.75 14.41 -14.65
CA LYS A 178 6.37 14.50 -15.98
C LYS A 178 7.00 13.19 -16.44
N LEU A 179 7.22 12.25 -15.51
CA LEU A 179 7.86 10.97 -15.81
C LEU A 179 6.81 9.88 -16.03
N ARG A 180 7.04 9.00 -16.99
CA ARG A 180 6.30 7.75 -17.09
C ARG A 180 6.56 6.91 -15.84
N TYR A 181 5.56 6.13 -15.41
CA TYR A 181 5.67 5.31 -14.19
C TYR A 181 6.88 4.38 -14.23
N GLU A 182 7.11 3.74 -15.36
CA GLU A 182 8.21 2.80 -15.57
C GLU A 182 9.57 3.48 -15.41
N THR A 183 9.74 4.64 -16.06
CA THR A 183 10.98 5.42 -15.96
C THR A 183 11.28 5.80 -14.51
N TRP A 184 10.29 6.33 -13.81
CA TRP A 184 10.44 6.65 -12.39
C TRP A 184 10.77 5.41 -11.55
N TYR A 185 10.10 4.28 -11.81
CA TYR A 185 10.33 3.04 -11.08
C TYR A 185 11.79 2.56 -11.22
N TYR A 186 12.33 2.53 -12.43
CA TYR A 186 13.73 2.13 -12.66
C TYR A 186 14.71 3.12 -12.05
N LEU A 187 14.47 4.42 -12.16
CA LEU A 187 15.29 5.43 -11.48
C LEU A 187 15.27 5.23 -9.95
N HIS A 188 14.11 4.90 -9.39
CA HIS A 188 13.98 4.66 -7.96
C HIS A 188 14.78 3.42 -7.50
N LEU A 189 14.97 2.42 -8.35
CA LEU A 189 15.78 1.24 -8.01
C LEU A 189 17.27 1.55 -7.81
N TYR A 190 17.77 2.67 -8.35
CA TYR A 190 19.15 3.12 -8.06
C TYR A 190 19.38 3.43 -6.57
N THR A 191 18.32 3.54 -5.77
CA THR A 191 18.48 3.61 -4.31
C THR A 191 19.18 2.39 -3.73
N TYR A 192 18.98 1.19 -4.30
CA TYR A 192 19.69 -0.01 -3.84
C TYR A 192 21.19 0.06 -4.13
N LEU A 193 21.57 0.60 -5.29
CA LEU A 193 22.96 0.87 -5.62
C LEU A 193 23.54 1.91 -4.65
N ALA A 194 22.80 3.00 -4.40
CA ALA A 194 23.24 4.04 -3.45
C ALA A 194 23.44 3.47 -2.04
N ILE A 195 22.56 2.57 -1.57
CA ILE A 195 22.72 1.89 -0.29
C ILE A 195 24.01 1.06 -0.26
N ALA A 196 24.27 0.28 -1.31
CA ALA A 196 25.47 -0.55 -1.39
C ALA A 196 26.76 0.28 -1.38
N LEU A 197 26.80 1.38 -2.15
CA LEU A 197 27.94 2.29 -2.20
C LEU A 197 28.19 3.04 -0.87
N ALA A 198 27.09 3.43 -0.17
CA ALA A 198 27.22 4.10 1.13
C ALA A 198 27.54 3.15 2.29
N PHE A 199 27.38 1.85 2.11
CA PHE A 199 27.50 0.89 3.22
C PHE A 199 28.92 0.82 3.78
N ALA A 200 29.94 0.66 2.91
CA ALA A 200 31.34 0.53 3.30
C ALA A 200 31.84 1.78 4.03
N HIS A 201 31.50 2.96 3.53
CA HIS A 201 31.86 4.25 4.13
C HIS A 201 31.50 4.36 5.61
N GLN A 202 30.32 3.82 6.02
CA GLN A 202 29.88 3.88 7.42
C GLN A 202 30.86 3.20 8.38
N PHE A 203 31.51 2.12 7.95
CA PHE A 203 32.48 1.37 8.77
C PHE A 203 33.91 1.88 8.61
N ALA A 204 34.24 2.49 7.47
CA ALA A 204 35.56 3.00 7.20
C ALA A 204 35.87 4.32 7.95
N THR A 205 34.84 5.20 8.07
CA THR A 205 35.01 6.56 8.62
C THR A 205 34.04 6.89 9.77
N GLY A 206 33.08 6.03 10.06
CA GLY A 206 32.09 6.25 11.11
C GLY A 206 32.71 6.09 12.52
N ALA A 207 32.87 7.19 13.24
CA ALA A 207 33.53 7.22 14.55
C ALA A 207 32.94 6.21 15.56
N GLN A 208 31.62 6.01 15.55
CA GLN A 208 30.91 5.08 16.45
C GLN A 208 31.16 3.61 16.10
N PHE A 209 31.63 3.32 14.89
CA PHE A 209 31.87 1.97 14.40
C PHE A 209 33.35 1.59 14.42
N MET A 210 34.25 2.57 14.40
CA MET A 210 35.69 2.30 14.43
C MET A 210 36.17 1.76 15.78
N SER A 211 35.57 2.20 16.88
CA SER A 211 36.01 1.89 18.27
C SER A 211 35.31 0.67 18.87
N SER A 212 34.19 0.19 18.32
CA SER A 212 33.35 -0.86 18.94
C SER A 212 32.93 -1.95 17.94
N LEU A 213 33.47 -3.15 18.13
CA LEU A 213 33.09 -4.32 17.34
C LEU A 213 31.61 -4.69 17.52
N SER A 214 31.06 -4.59 18.72
CA SER A 214 29.65 -4.88 19.01
C SER A 214 28.71 -3.94 18.26
N THR A 215 29.04 -2.65 18.22
CA THR A 215 28.28 -1.65 17.46
C THR A 215 28.33 -1.92 15.95
N ARG A 216 29.51 -2.28 15.43
CA ARG A 216 29.66 -2.69 14.02
C ARG A 216 28.79 -3.89 13.66
N ILE A 217 28.86 -4.93 14.49
CA ILE A 217 28.05 -6.15 14.30
C ILE A 217 26.56 -5.82 14.37
N ALA A 218 26.12 -5.08 15.37
CA ALA A 218 24.70 -4.70 15.50
C ALA A 218 24.19 -3.90 14.30
N TRP A 219 24.99 -2.93 13.83
CA TRP A 219 24.65 -2.10 12.69
C TRP A 219 24.64 -2.90 11.37
N ALA A 220 25.66 -3.72 11.14
CA ALA A 220 25.71 -4.61 9.97
C ALA A 220 24.56 -5.61 9.98
N SER A 221 24.25 -6.20 11.15
CA SER A 221 23.12 -7.13 11.30
C SER A 221 21.78 -6.50 10.94
N LEU A 222 21.57 -5.21 11.24
CA LEU A 222 20.37 -4.48 10.86
C LEU A 222 20.20 -4.46 9.32
N TYR A 223 21.25 -4.15 8.58
CA TYR A 223 21.24 -4.16 7.10
C TYR A 223 21.05 -5.55 6.53
N VAL A 224 21.77 -6.54 7.08
CA VAL A 224 21.68 -7.94 6.64
C VAL A 224 20.28 -8.50 6.86
N VAL A 225 19.69 -8.31 8.05
CA VAL A 225 18.34 -8.79 8.36
C VAL A 225 17.32 -8.16 7.43
N VAL A 226 17.37 -6.85 7.21
CA VAL A 226 16.44 -6.16 6.32
C VAL A 226 16.64 -6.61 4.86
N GLY A 227 17.89 -6.82 4.43
CA GLY A 227 18.21 -7.38 3.11
C GLY A 227 17.65 -8.79 2.92
N LEU A 228 17.81 -9.67 3.92
CA LEU A 228 17.26 -11.02 3.90
C LEU A 228 15.72 -11.02 3.89
N LEU A 229 15.08 -10.16 4.68
CA LEU A 229 13.62 -9.98 4.66
C LEU A 229 13.14 -9.49 3.29
N LEU A 230 13.87 -8.54 2.68
CA LEU A 230 13.55 -8.05 1.34
C LEU A 230 13.62 -9.19 0.31
N ILE A 231 14.71 -9.97 0.30
CA ILE A 231 14.88 -11.12 -0.60
C ILE A 231 13.76 -12.14 -0.36
N TRP A 232 13.50 -12.47 0.89
CA TRP A 232 12.48 -13.46 1.25
C TRP A 232 11.09 -13.08 0.75
N PHE A 233 10.61 -11.89 1.12
CA PHE A 233 9.24 -11.48 0.81
C PHE A 233 9.05 -10.93 -0.61
N ARG A 234 10.11 -10.47 -1.27
CA ARG A 234 10.03 -9.89 -2.63
C ARG A 234 10.43 -10.84 -3.74
N ILE A 235 11.15 -11.91 -3.42
CA ILE A 235 11.67 -12.86 -4.41
C ILE A 235 11.21 -14.26 -4.06
N ILE A 236 11.56 -14.80 -2.88
CA ILE A 236 11.32 -16.21 -2.55
C ILE A 236 9.83 -16.50 -2.43
N VAL A 237 9.10 -15.72 -1.65
CA VAL A 237 7.64 -15.93 -1.46
C VAL A 237 6.86 -15.86 -2.78
N PRO A 238 7.03 -14.85 -3.66
CA PRO A 238 6.33 -14.83 -4.95
C PRO A 238 6.68 -16.01 -5.87
N ILE A 239 7.93 -16.48 -5.87
CA ILE A 239 8.33 -17.65 -6.65
C ILE A 239 7.66 -18.90 -6.08
N ASP A 240 7.70 -19.11 -4.77
CA ASP A 240 7.04 -20.22 -4.10
C ASP A 240 5.53 -20.23 -4.39
N GLN A 241 4.85 -19.08 -4.28
CA GLN A 241 3.44 -18.95 -4.65
C GLN A 241 3.18 -19.32 -6.12
N ALA A 242 4.03 -18.86 -7.03
CA ALA A 242 3.89 -19.18 -8.45
C ALA A 242 4.05 -20.68 -8.75
N VAL A 243 4.98 -21.34 -8.06
CA VAL A 243 5.24 -22.79 -8.21
C VAL A 243 4.11 -23.64 -7.59
N ARG A 244 3.64 -23.26 -6.39
CA ARG A 244 2.60 -24.02 -5.66
C ARG A 244 1.23 -23.88 -6.28
N HIS A 245 0.83 -22.63 -6.58
CA HIS A 245 -0.55 -22.35 -6.98
C HIS A 245 -0.79 -22.37 -8.48
N GLN A 246 0.25 -22.30 -9.30
CA GLN A 246 0.24 -22.43 -10.77
C GLN A 246 -0.90 -21.67 -11.47
N LEU A 247 -1.15 -20.44 -11.03
CA LEU A 247 -2.26 -19.63 -11.54
C LEU A 247 -2.20 -19.44 -13.05
N ARG A 248 -3.36 -19.61 -13.69
CA ARG A 248 -3.59 -19.36 -15.13
C ARG A 248 -4.88 -18.60 -15.33
N VAL A 249 -4.95 -17.85 -16.40
CA VAL A 249 -6.21 -17.27 -16.87
C VAL A 249 -7.14 -18.41 -17.28
N HIS A 250 -8.29 -18.51 -16.61
CA HIS A 250 -9.35 -19.44 -16.95
C HIS A 250 -10.28 -18.85 -18.00
N SER A 251 -10.78 -17.64 -17.74
CA SER A 251 -11.64 -16.91 -18.66
C SER A 251 -11.61 -15.40 -18.39
N VAL A 252 -12.00 -14.63 -19.39
CA VAL A 252 -12.22 -13.18 -19.30
C VAL A 252 -13.66 -12.91 -19.64
N VAL A 253 -14.40 -12.32 -18.69
CA VAL A 253 -15.82 -12.02 -18.82
C VAL A 253 -16.00 -10.51 -18.90
N ARG A 254 -16.72 -10.02 -19.90
CA ARG A 254 -17.05 -8.61 -20.03
C ARG A 254 -18.23 -8.28 -19.12
N GLU A 255 -17.99 -7.46 -18.12
CA GLU A 255 -19.03 -7.02 -17.18
C GLU A 255 -19.78 -5.79 -17.69
N THR A 256 -19.03 -4.83 -18.25
CA THR A 256 -19.54 -3.60 -18.87
C THR A 256 -18.67 -3.26 -20.09
N PRO A 257 -19.04 -2.28 -20.93
CA PRO A 257 -18.21 -1.87 -22.07
C PRO A 257 -16.75 -1.58 -21.72
N ASN A 258 -16.51 -1.06 -20.50
CA ASN A 258 -15.19 -0.61 -20.05
C ASN A 258 -14.62 -1.45 -18.89
N THR A 259 -15.19 -2.61 -18.57
CA THR A 259 -14.75 -3.39 -17.40
C THR A 259 -14.84 -4.89 -17.69
N VAL A 260 -13.80 -5.62 -17.34
CA VAL A 260 -13.73 -7.08 -17.49
C VAL A 260 -13.42 -7.74 -16.16
N SER A 261 -14.01 -8.90 -15.92
CA SER A 261 -13.60 -9.83 -14.85
C SER A 261 -12.66 -10.88 -15.42
N ILE A 262 -11.51 -11.05 -14.80
CA ILE A 262 -10.54 -12.08 -15.13
C ILE A 262 -10.67 -13.16 -14.05
N ILE A 263 -11.10 -14.34 -14.49
CA ILE A 263 -11.19 -15.51 -13.64
C ILE A 263 -9.88 -16.27 -13.79
N LEU A 264 -9.21 -16.50 -12.67
CA LEU A 264 -7.95 -17.21 -12.58
C LEU A 264 -8.21 -18.58 -11.97
N GLN A 265 -7.63 -19.60 -12.54
CA GLN A 265 -7.66 -20.96 -12.02
C GLN A 265 -6.26 -21.34 -11.50
N GLY A 266 -6.22 -22.02 -10.37
CA GLY A 266 -4.99 -22.49 -9.76
C GLY A 266 -5.23 -23.69 -8.86
N SER A 267 -4.22 -24.07 -8.10
CA SER A 267 -4.27 -25.17 -7.14
C SER A 267 -4.11 -24.67 -5.72
N ASP A 268 -4.90 -25.22 -4.80
CA ASP A 268 -4.78 -24.94 -3.35
C ASP A 268 -4.78 -23.43 -2.99
N LEU A 269 -5.65 -22.65 -3.63
CA LEU A 269 -5.68 -21.21 -3.45
C LEU A 269 -6.12 -20.78 -2.04
N LEU A 270 -6.80 -21.66 -1.30
CA LEU A 270 -7.15 -21.41 0.11
C LEU A 270 -5.90 -21.32 1.02
N ALA A 271 -4.80 -21.97 0.64
CA ALA A 271 -3.52 -21.85 1.36
C ALA A 271 -2.92 -20.45 1.29
N LEU A 272 -3.33 -19.62 0.32
CA LEU A 272 -2.99 -18.19 0.28
C LEU A 272 -3.57 -17.40 1.46
N ARG A 273 -4.60 -17.95 2.13
CA ARG A 273 -5.33 -17.30 3.24
C ARG A 273 -5.79 -15.89 2.88
N ALA A 274 -6.24 -15.74 1.65
CA ALA A 274 -6.74 -14.47 1.15
C ALA A 274 -8.12 -14.17 1.72
N GLU A 275 -8.34 -12.94 2.14
CA GLU A 275 -9.59 -12.46 2.68
C GLU A 275 -10.28 -11.51 1.70
N SER A 276 -11.59 -11.53 1.72
CA SER A 276 -12.40 -10.55 0.97
C SER A 276 -12.00 -9.12 1.35
N GLY A 277 -11.87 -8.27 0.32
CA GLY A 277 -11.41 -6.90 0.47
C GLY A 277 -9.90 -6.72 0.31
N GLN A 278 -9.12 -7.81 0.29
CA GLN A 278 -7.69 -7.75 -0.03
C GLN A 278 -7.45 -7.68 -1.53
N PHE A 279 -6.22 -7.30 -1.89
CA PHE A 279 -5.74 -7.27 -3.24
C PHE A 279 -4.46 -8.09 -3.41
N PHE A 280 -4.16 -8.45 -4.65
CA PHE A 280 -2.89 -9.05 -5.06
C PHE A 280 -2.27 -8.17 -6.13
N ARG A 281 -0.96 -8.28 -6.29
CA ARG A 281 -0.26 -7.77 -7.45
C ARG A 281 -0.11 -8.91 -8.45
N PHE A 282 -0.56 -8.65 -9.67
CA PHE A 282 -0.59 -9.65 -10.73
C PHE A 282 0.40 -9.28 -11.83
N ARG A 283 1.07 -10.30 -12.34
CA ARG A 283 1.90 -10.25 -13.53
C ARG A 283 1.40 -11.33 -14.49
N PHE A 284 0.85 -10.92 -15.60
CA PHE A 284 0.38 -11.81 -16.64
C PHE A 284 1.52 -12.11 -17.61
N LEU A 285 1.93 -13.38 -17.74
CA LEU A 285 3.10 -13.78 -18.52
C LEU A 285 2.72 -13.93 -20.01
N SER A 286 2.12 -12.89 -20.60
CA SER A 286 1.95 -12.73 -22.05
C SER A 286 3.07 -11.86 -22.60
N LYS A 287 3.25 -11.91 -23.93
CA LYS A 287 4.31 -11.15 -24.64
C LYS A 287 4.27 -9.65 -24.34
N GLU A 288 3.06 -9.10 -24.20
CA GLU A 288 2.83 -7.66 -24.03
C GLU A 288 2.82 -7.22 -22.56
N LEU A 289 2.55 -8.14 -21.60
CA LEU A 289 2.25 -7.78 -20.20
C LEU A 289 3.24 -8.33 -19.18
N TRP A 290 4.20 -9.18 -19.57
CA TRP A 290 5.11 -9.88 -18.66
C TRP A 290 5.95 -8.94 -17.77
N TRP A 291 6.19 -7.73 -18.22
CA TRP A 291 6.99 -6.72 -17.51
C TRP A 291 6.18 -5.89 -16.51
N ALA A 292 4.85 -5.84 -16.66
CA ALA A 292 3.98 -5.01 -15.83
C ALA A 292 3.43 -5.79 -14.63
N VAL A 293 3.44 -5.15 -13.49
CA VAL A 293 2.87 -5.68 -12.23
C VAL A 293 1.86 -4.68 -11.70
N ASN A 294 0.59 -5.07 -11.64
CA ASN A 294 -0.48 -4.18 -11.20
C ASN A 294 -1.29 -4.78 -10.05
N PRO A 295 -1.72 -3.94 -9.10
CA PRO A 295 -2.58 -4.36 -8.01
C PRO A 295 -4.04 -4.45 -8.47
N TYR A 296 -4.72 -5.56 -8.14
CA TYR A 296 -6.15 -5.74 -8.34
C TYR A 296 -6.78 -6.36 -7.10
N SER A 297 -7.88 -5.77 -6.66
CA SER A 297 -8.65 -6.29 -5.54
C SER A 297 -9.46 -7.51 -5.95
N LEU A 298 -9.59 -8.44 -5.02
CA LEU A 298 -10.48 -9.58 -5.18
C LEU A 298 -11.92 -9.08 -5.36
N SER A 299 -12.57 -9.51 -6.42
CA SER A 299 -13.98 -9.18 -6.70
C SER A 299 -14.96 -10.30 -6.33
N ALA A 300 -14.43 -11.42 -5.82
CA ALA A 300 -15.18 -12.52 -5.22
C ALA A 300 -14.31 -13.19 -4.13
N PRO A 301 -14.91 -13.91 -3.18
CA PRO A 301 -14.16 -14.78 -2.28
C PRO A 301 -13.34 -15.79 -3.07
N VAL A 302 -12.13 -16.10 -2.58
CA VAL A 302 -11.27 -17.12 -3.18
C VAL A 302 -11.82 -18.50 -2.83
N THR A 303 -11.91 -19.38 -3.80
CA THR A 303 -12.20 -20.81 -3.60
C THR A 303 -10.90 -21.62 -3.66
N ASN A 304 -10.98 -22.94 -3.56
CA ASN A 304 -9.78 -23.79 -3.62
C ASN A 304 -9.05 -23.71 -4.96
N ASP A 305 -9.78 -23.44 -6.03
CA ASP A 305 -9.30 -23.51 -7.42
C ASP A 305 -9.52 -22.23 -8.24
N LEU A 306 -10.35 -21.29 -7.75
CA LEU A 306 -10.70 -20.08 -8.49
C LEU A 306 -10.45 -18.79 -7.66
N MET A 307 -9.99 -17.77 -8.38
CA MET A 307 -9.83 -16.40 -7.92
C MET A 307 -10.34 -15.45 -8.99
N ARG A 308 -11.06 -14.38 -8.61
CA ARG A 308 -11.57 -13.39 -9.55
C ARG A 308 -11.08 -12.00 -9.21
N VAL A 309 -10.60 -11.30 -10.24
CA VAL A 309 -10.29 -9.87 -10.21
C VAL A 309 -11.04 -9.15 -11.32
N THR A 310 -11.38 -7.89 -11.09
CA THR A 310 -12.16 -7.12 -12.07
C THR A 310 -11.45 -5.82 -12.35
N VAL A 311 -11.22 -5.56 -13.64
CA VAL A 311 -10.35 -4.50 -14.13
C VAL A 311 -11.15 -3.55 -15.01
N LYS A 312 -11.12 -2.25 -14.67
CA LYS A 312 -11.68 -1.18 -15.51
C LYS A 312 -10.62 -0.72 -16.52
N ASP A 313 -11.06 -0.41 -17.73
CA ASP A 313 -10.20 0.21 -18.75
C ASP A 313 -9.81 1.63 -18.33
N LEU A 314 -8.52 1.82 -18.09
CA LEU A 314 -7.89 3.10 -17.73
C LEU A 314 -6.70 3.43 -18.64
N GLY A 315 -6.51 2.67 -19.71
CA GLY A 315 -5.42 2.87 -20.65
C GLY A 315 -4.94 1.57 -21.32
N ASP A 316 -3.85 1.65 -22.08
CA ASP A 316 -3.37 0.56 -22.94
C ASP A 316 -3.18 -0.76 -22.22
N HIS A 317 -2.57 -0.73 -21.05
CA HIS A 317 -2.34 -1.93 -20.23
C HIS A 317 -3.66 -2.64 -19.86
N SER A 318 -4.64 -1.89 -19.36
CA SER A 318 -5.95 -2.46 -18.97
C SER A 318 -6.76 -2.94 -20.15
N ARG A 319 -6.61 -2.32 -21.32
CA ARG A 319 -7.22 -2.80 -22.59
C ARG A 319 -6.63 -4.13 -23.05
N GLN A 320 -5.30 -4.31 -22.88
CA GLN A 320 -4.66 -5.58 -23.22
C GLN A 320 -5.10 -6.72 -22.28
N LEU A 321 -5.44 -6.43 -21.03
CA LEU A 321 -5.99 -7.41 -20.10
C LEU A 321 -7.34 -7.96 -20.55
N ALA A 322 -8.16 -7.16 -21.24
CA ALA A 322 -9.43 -7.61 -21.81
C ALA A 322 -9.26 -8.61 -22.98
N GLN A 323 -8.06 -8.74 -23.52
CA GLN A 323 -7.71 -9.61 -24.66
C GLN A 323 -6.92 -10.86 -24.23
N LEU A 324 -6.75 -11.07 -22.91
CA LEU A 324 -6.04 -12.24 -22.41
C LEU A 324 -6.73 -13.54 -22.85
N ARG A 325 -5.89 -14.48 -23.28
CA ARG A 325 -6.37 -15.81 -23.66
C ARG A 325 -6.33 -16.77 -22.47
N PRO A 326 -7.25 -17.73 -22.40
CA PRO A 326 -7.17 -18.81 -21.42
C PRO A 326 -5.81 -19.53 -21.48
N GLY A 327 -5.35 -20.03 -20.34
CA GLY A 327 -4.08 -20.74 -20.21
C GLY A 327 -2.84 -19.88 -19.97
N ILE A 328 -2.90 -18.54 -20.15
CA ILE A 328 -1.77 -17.64 -19.81
C ILE A 328 -1.43 -17.78 -18.34
N ARG A 329 -0.15 -18.03 -18.05
CA ARG A 329 0.37 -18.12 -16.67
C ARG A 329 0.33 -16.76 -16.00
N VAL A 330 0.04 -16.76 -14.68
CA VAL A 330 -0.07 -15.55 -13.89
C VAL A 330 0.79 -15.71 -12.62
N MET A 331 1.69 -14.78 -12.40
CA MET A 331 2.40 -14.68 -11.12
C MET A 331 1.65 -13.70 -10.22
N THR A 332 1.56 -14.04 -8.95
CA THR A 332 0.91 -13.19 -7.95
C THR A 332 1.83 -12.92 -6.77
N GLU A 333 1.62 -11.79 -6.17
CA GLU A 333 2.22 -11.40 -4.89
C GLU A 333 1.10 -10.92 -3.97
N GLY A 334 0.98 -11.51 -2.81
CA GLY A 334 -0.08 -11.16 -1.85
C GLY A 334 -0.39 -12.33 -0.92
N PRO A 335 -1.49 -12.23 -0.17
CA PRO A 335 -2.47 -11.14 -0.15
C PRO A 335 -1.99 -9.89 0.58
N PHE A 336 -2.41 -8.71 0.08
CA PHE A 336 -2.13 -7.40 0.66
C PHE A 336 -3.43 -6.67 1.03
N GLY A 337 -3.29 -5.59 1.80
CA GLY A 337 -4.40 -4.73 2.19
C GLY A 337 -4.99 -5.09 3.55
N ALA A 338 -5.55 -4.08 4.19
CA ALA A 338 -6.17 -4.17 5.50
C ALA A 338 -7.69 -3.87 5.47
N PHE A 339 -8.28 -3.86 4.28
CA PHE A 339 -9.70 -3.58 4.06
C PHE A 339 -10.54 -4.86 4.20
N THR A 340 -10.45 -5.50 5.38
CA THR A 340 -11.00 -6.83 5.65
C THR A 340 -11.98 -6.83 6.82
N ALA A 341 -12.70 -7.93 6.99
CA ALA A 341 -13.62 -8.15 8.11
C ALA A 341 -12.94 -8.01 9.48
N HIS A 342 -11.64 -8.25 9.61
CA HIS A 342 -10.89 -8.09 10.87
C HIS A 342 -10.84 -6.66 11.41
N ARG A 343 -11.07 -5.67 10.57
CA ARG A 343 -11.18 -4.26 10.99
C ARG A 343 -12.49 -3.94 11.67
N ARG A 344 -13.48 -4.81 11.50
CA ARG A 344 -14.80 -4.62 12.08
C ARG A 344 -14.78 -4.66 13.61
N LYS A 345 -15.43 -3.69 14.22
CA LYS A 345 -15.59 -3.57 15.68
C LYS A 345 -17.05 -3.43 16.10
N ARG A 346 -17.97 -3.21 15.16
CA ARG A 346 -19.39 -2.97 15.40
C ARG A 346 -20.25 -3.98 14.67
N HIS A 347 -21.46 -4.23 15.21
CA HIS A 347 -22.40 -5.17 14.60
C HIS A 347 -22.95 -4.68 13.26
N ARG A 348 -23.28 -3.40 13.17
CA ARG A 348 -23.81 -2.80 11.95
C ARG A 348 -22.70 -2.41 11.02
N VAL A 349 -22.87 -2.70 9.75
CA VAL A 349 -21.88 -2.39 8.72
C VAL A 349 -22.55 -1.66 7.56
N LEU A 350 -21.96 -0.52 7.21
CA LEU A 350 -22.29 0.23 6.02
C LEU A 350 -21.16 0.12 5.01
N LEU A 351 -21.44 -0.49 3.87
CA LEU A 351 -20.55 -0.57 2.73
C LEU A 351 -20.91 0.55 1.74
N ILE A 352 -19.94 1.34 1.33
CA ILE A 352 -20.14 2.41 0.33
C ILE A 352 -19.15 2.19 -0.80
N ALA A 353 -19.67 2.05 -2.03
CA ALA A 353 -18.88 1.82 -3.21
C ALA A 353 -19.21 2.83 -4.33
N ALA A 354 -18.21 3.18 -5.16
CA ALA A 354 -18.46 3.90 -6.40
C ALA A 354 -17.60 3.36 -7.54
N GLY A 355 -18.25 3.18 -8.70
CA GLY A 355 -17.60 2.64 -9.90
C GLY A 355 -16.93 1.29 -9.63
N VAL A 356 -15.66 1.13 -10.07
CA VAL A 356 -14.88 -0.10 -9.86
C VAL A 356 -14.55 -0.36 -8.38
N GLY A 357 -14.74 0.64 -7.49
CA GLY A 357 -14.63 0.46 -6.04
C GLY A 357 -15.60 -0.57 -5.46
N VAL A 358 -16.58 -1.00 -6.23
CA VAL A 358 -17.45 -2.10 -5.85
C VAL A 358 -16.74 -3.46 -5.79
N THR A 359 -15.58 -3.63 -6.41
CA THR A 359 -14.88 -4.93 -6.49
C THR A 359 -14.54 -5.52 -5.12
N PRO A 360 -13.76 -4.89 -4.22
CA PRO A 360 -13.53 -5.42 -2.88
C PRO A 360 -14.77 -5.38 -2.01
N VAL A 361 -15.63 -4.40 -2.25
CA VAL A 361 -16.87 -4.24 -1.48
C VAL A 361 -17.86 -5.38 -1.77
N ARG A 362 -17.96 -5.83 -3.01
CA ARG A 362 -18.80 -6.99 -3.38
C ARG A 362 -18.31 -8.26 -2.67
N ALA A 363 -17.00 -8.50 -2.64
CA ALA A 363 -16.45 -9.65 -1.93
C ALA A 363 -16.72 -9.58 -0.41
N LEU A 364 -16.57 -8.40 0.20
CA LEU A 364 -16.92 -8.15 1.59
C LEU A 364 -18.43 -8.29 1.84
N PHE A 365 -19.27 -7.78 0.94
CA PHE A 365 -20.73 -7.88 1.05
C PHE A 365 -21.19 -9.33 1.08
N GLU A 366 -20.49 -10.23 0.42
CA GLU A 366 -20.76 -11.66 0.44
C GLU A 366 -20.27 -12.34 1.72
N THR A 367 -19.16 -11.91 2.32
CA THR A 367 -18.45 -12.67 3.37
C THR A 367 -18.49 -12.07 4.76
N LEU A 368 -18.77 -10.76 4.89
CA LEU A 368 -18.84 -10.12 6.22
C LEU A 368 -19.84 -10.82 7.13
N PRO A 369 -19.49 -11.21 8.35
CA PRO A 369 -20.45 -11.81 9.27
C PRO A 369 -21.64 -10.87 9.50
N SER A 370 -22.87 -11.38 9.40
CA SER A 370 -24.10 -10.67 9.76
C SER A 370 -25.05 -11.67 10.41
N THR A 371 -25.50 -11.35 11.60
CA THR A 371 -26.37 -12.23 12.39
C THR A 371 -27.81 -11.75 12.38
N THR A 372 -28.02 -10.46 12.13
CA THR A 372 -29.35 -9.83 12.18
C THR A 372 -29.72 -9.29 10.81
N PRO A 373 -30.94 -9.54 10.30
CA PRO A 373 -31.44 -8.93 9.09
C PRO A 373 -31.32 -7.41 9.12
N GLY A 374 -30.76 -6.84 8.02
CA GLY A 374 -30.60 -5.40 7.87
C GLY A 374 -29.41 -4.75 8.59
N ASP A 375 -28.59 -5.51 9.31
CA ASP A 375 -27.33 -4.98 9.90
C ASP A 375 -26.25 -4.71 8.85
N LEU A 376 -26.40 -5.28 7.67
CA LEU A 376 -25.49 -5.06 6.55
C LEU A 376 -26.20 -4.23 5.48
N THR A 377 -25.64 -3.08 5.16
CA THR A 377 -26.17 -2.17 4.13
C THR A 377 -25.08 -1.88 3.10
N LEU A 378 -25.42 -1.98 1.82
CA LEU A 378 -24.54 -1.55 0.71
C LEU A 378 -25.20 -0.40 -0.05
N ILE A 379 -24.47 0.70 -0.17
CA ILE A 379 -24.79 1.81 -1.08
C ILE A 379 -23.78 1.77 -2.20
N TYR A 380 -24.26 1.50 -3.42
CA TYR A 380 -23.41 1.45 -4.61
C TYR A 380 -23.80 2.55 -5.59
N ARG A 381 -22.84 3.42 -5.91
CA ARG A 381 -23.02 4.53 -6.84
C ARG A 381 -22.37 4.24 -8.19
N ALA A 382 -23.16 4.40 -9.27
CA ALA A 382 -22.71 4.36 -10.66
C ALA A 382 -23.17 5.60 -11.42
N ARG A 383 -22.50 5.98 -12.51
CA ARG A 383 -22.86 7.13 -13.33
C ARG A 383 -24.05 6.86 -14.24
N SER A 384 -24.10 5.64 -14.77
CA SER A 384 -25.20 5.16 -15.63
C SER A 384 -25.54 3.72 -15.29
N ASN A 385 -26.68 3.23 -15.75
CA ASN A 385 -27.10 1.83 -15.58
C ASN A 385 -26.12 0.85 -16.23
N GLU A 386 -25.50 1.24 -17.35
CA GLU A 386 -24.53 0.44 -18.10
C GLU A 386 -23.21 0.26 -17.33
N GLU A 387 -22.89 1.19 -16.41
CA GLU A 387 -21.69 1.13 -15.55
C GLU A 387 -21.93 0.36 -14.24
N VAL A 388 -23.15 -0.12 -13.97
CA VAL A 388 -23.43 -0.90 -12.75
C VAL A 388 -22.85 -2.30 -12.90
N LEU A 389 -21.76 -2.54 -12.15
CA LEU A 389 -21.10 -3.85 -12.09
C LEU A 389 -21.86 -4.80 -11.16
N PHE A 390 -21.90 -6.07 -11.50
CA PHE A 390 -22.39 -7.16 -10.64
C PHE A 390 -23.85 -7.00 -10.15
N ARG A 391 -24.72 -6.27 -10.85
CA ARG A 391 -26.08 -6.01 -10.38
C ARG A 391 -26.79 -7.27 -9.90
N ALA A 392 -26.89 -8.28 -10.73
CA ALA A 392 -27.59 -9.53 -10.40
C ALA A 392 -26.95 -10.28 -9.22
N GLU A 393 -25.61 -10.27 -9.14
CA GLU A 393 -24.89 -10.88 -8.02
C GLU A 393 -25.17 -10.12 -6.71
N LEU A 394 -25.10 -8.78 -6.73
CA LEU A 394 -25.36 -7.95 -5.55
C LEU A 394 -26.79 -8.11 -5.03
N GLU A 395 -27.77 -8.17 -5.95
CA GLU A 395 -29.17 -8.44 -5.60
C GLU A 395 -29.37 -9.86 -5.02
N SER A 396 -28.69 -10.85 -5.58
CA SER A 396 -28.70 -12.22 -5.06
C SER A 396 -28.09 -12.31 -3.67
N ILE A 397 -26.92 -11.68 -3.44
CA ILE A 397 -26.25 -11.61 -2.14
C ILE A 397 -27.14 -10.88 -1.13
N ALA A 398 -27.73 -9.75 -1.51
CA ALA A 398 -28.63 -9.00 -0.63
C ALA A 398 -29.82 -9.84 -0.16
N ARG A 399 -30.48 -10.58 -1.09
CA ARG A 399 -31.59 -11.48 -0.76
C ARG A 399 -31.16 -12.62 0.16
N SER A 400 -30.08 -13.32 -0.19
CA SER A 400 -29.61 -14.49 0.59
C SER A 400 -29.15 -14.11 2.00
N ARG A 401 -28.68 -12.87 2.18
CA ARG A 401 -28.15 -12.36 3.45
C ARG A 401 -29.13 -11.47 4.21
N GLN A 402 -30.33 -11.24 3.68
CA GLN A 402 -31.30 -10.29 4.22
C GLN A 402 -30.68 -8.91 4.47
N ALA A 403 -29.77 -8.49 3.57
CA ALA A 403 -29.05 -7.23 3.63
C ALA A 403 -29.77 -6.15 2.80
N ARG A 404 -29.52 -4.88 3.13
CA ARG A 404 -30.05 -3.75 2.37
C ARG A 404 -29.09 -3.40 1.22
N LEU A 405 -29.65 -3.24 0.03
CA LEU A 405 -28.91 -2.84 -1.17
C LEU A 405 -29.54 -1.60 -1.79
N HIS A 406 -28.76 -0.54 -1.92
CA HIS A 406 -29.14 0.70 -2.59
C HIS A 406 -28.19 0.95 -3.76
N ILE A 407 -28.68 0.76 -4.99
CA ILE A 407 -27.94 1.11 -6.20
C ILE A 407 -28.42 2.48 -6.66
N VAL A 408 -27.55 3.48 -6.60
CA VAL A 408 -27.81 4.86 -6.96
C VAL A 408 -27.14 5.17 -8.28
N VAL A 409 -27.94 5.45 -9.30
CA VAL A 409 -27.48 5.70 -10.67
C VAL A 409 -27.75 7.16 -11.04
N GLY A 410 -26.74 7.82 -11.60
CA GLY A 410 -26.86 9.19 -12.11
C GLY A 410 -25.69 10.08 -11.78
N SER A 411 -25.54 11.18 -12.54
CA SER A 411 -24.62 12.28 -12.20
C SER A 411 -25.13 13.07 -10.98
N ARG A 412 -24.26 13.88 -10.37
CA ARG A 412 -24.69 14.77 -9.28
C ARG A 412 -25.80 15.74 -9.72
N ASP A 413 -25.64 16.28 -10.94
CA ASP A 413 -26.57 17.25 -11.48
C ASP A 413 -27.94 16.62 -11.82
N ALA A 414 -27.93 15.38 -12.31
CA ALA A 414 -29.16 14.65 -12.62
C ALA A 414 -29.93 14.20 -11.35
N LEU A 415 -29.23 14.01 -10.23
CA LEU A 415 -29.85 13.59 -8.96
C LEU A 415 -30.33 14.79 -8.10
N GLY A 416 -30.01 16.02 -8.50
CA GLY A 416 -30.35 17.23 -7.75
C GLY A 416 -29.67 17.40 -6.38
N ALA A 417 -29.10 16.32 -5.86
CA ALA A 417 -28.33 16.30 -4.62
C ALA A 417 -27.29 15.16 -4.65
N ASP A 418 -26.19 15.33 -3.91
CA ASP A 418 -25.22 14.22 -3.77
C ASP A 418 -25.82 13.14 -2.85
N PRO A 419 -26.09 11.91 -3.36
CA PRO A 419 -26.68 10.84 -2.57
C PRO A 419 -25.80 10.36 -1.41
N LEU A 420 -24.54 10.79 -1.36
CA LEU A 420 -23.60 10.51 -0.29
C LEU A 420 -23.31 11.75 0.56
N SER A 421 -24.14 12.79 0.46
CA SER A 421 -24.07 13.98 1.31
C SER A 421 -24.45 13.64 2.77
N ALA A 422 -24.04 14.52 3.71
CA ALA A 422 -24.42 14.37 5.11
C ALA A 422 -25.95 14.31 5.31
N GLN A 423 -26.70 15.14 4.56
CA GLN A 423 -28.17 15.15 4.61
C GLN A 423 -28.79 13.81 4.19
N MET A 424 -28.22 13.15 3.18
CA MET A 424 -28.74 11.85 2.73
C MET A 424 -28.31 10.71 3.66
N LEU A 425 -27.04 10.74 4.12
CA LEU A 425 -26.52 9.73 5.05
C LEU A 425 -27.17 9.80 6.43
N SER A 426 -27.63 10.99 6.88
CA SER A 426 -28.36 11.14 8.17
C SER A 426 -29.71 10.42 8.21
N GLN A 427 -30.26 10.04 7.05
CA GLN A 427 -31.49 9.26 6.97
C GLN A 427 -31.28 7.77 7.32
N LEU A 428 -30.02 7.31 7.40
CA LEU A 428 -29.72 5.97 7.84
C LEU A 428 -29.84 5.87 9.37
N PRO A 429 -30.62 4.93 9.90
CA PRO A 429 -30.82 4.81 11.34
C PRO A 429 -29.52 4.40 12.04
N ASN A 430 -29.19 5.04 13.16
CA ASN A 430 -28.06 4.71 14.04
C ASN A 430 -26.71 4.67 13.28
N LEU A 431 -26.48 5.65 12.42
CA LEU A 431 -25.28 5.68 11.57
C LEU A 431 -23.99 5.68 12.40
N ASP A 432 -24.00 6.28 13.58
CA ASP A 432 -22.91 6.31 14.54
C ASP A 432 -22.54 4.92 15.10
N GLU A 433 -23.44 3.93 15.03
CA GLU A 433 -23.20 2.53 15.44
C GLU A 433 -22.63 1.65 14.32
N HIS A 434 -22.40 2.20 13.13
CA HIS A 434 -21.86 1.42 12.01
C HIS A 434 -20.34 1.44 11.95
N ASP A 435 -19.74 0.31 11.54
CA ASP A 435 -18.45 0.33 10.86
C ASP A 435 -18.69 0.60 9.37
N VAL A 436 -17.98 1.58 8.83
CA VAL A 436 -18.15 2.02 7.44
C VAL A 436 -16.95 1.58 6.60
N TYR A 437 -17.20 0.83 5.54
CA TYR A 437 -16.22 0.45 4.55
C TYR A 437 -16.46 1.24 3.26
N LEU A 438 -15.51 2.06 2.88
CA LEU A 438 -15.62 3.02 1.79
C LEU A 438 -14.57 2.78 0.71
N CYS A 439 -15.01 2.49 -0.52
CA CYS A 439 -14.13 2.28 -1.65
C CYS A 439 -14.63 2.99 -2.92
N GLY A 440 -13.77 3.79 -3.53
CA GLY A 440 -14.08 4.57 -4.72
C GLY A 440 -13.06 5.67 -4.99
N PRO A 441 -13.34 6.64 -5.88
CA PRO A 441 -12.44 7.75 -6.20
C PRO A 441 -12.06 8.59 -4.97
N ALA A 442 -10.81 9.04 -4.89
CA ALA A 442 -10.30 9.79 -3.74
C ALA A 442 -11.12 11.03 -3.37
N PRO A 443 -11.61 11.86 -4.33
CA PRO A 443 -12.47 12.99 -3.98
C PRO A 443 -13.78 12.59 -3.28
N MET A 444 -14.37 11.45 -3.69
CA MET A 444 -15.56 10.91 -3.04
C MET A 444 -15.23 10.42 -1.63
N GLN A 445 -14.13 9.68 -1.45
CA GLN A 445 -13.73 9.19 -0.14
C GLN A 445 -13.52 10.33 0.86
N ILE A 446 -12.89 11.43 0.43
CA ILE A 446 -12.68 12.63 1.26
C ILE A 446 -14.01 13.26 1.65
N ALA A 447 -14.92 13.46 0.69
CA ALA A 447 -16.23 14.08 0.92
C ALA A 447 -17.09 13.23 1.85
N VAL A 448 -17.21 11.93 1.58
CA VAL A 448 -18.01 10.99 2.38
C VAL A 448 -17.43 10.82 3.79
N THR A 449 -16.10 10.74 3.91
CA THR A 449 -15.45 10.67 5.24
C THR A 449 -15.77 11.93 6.07
N ARG A 450 -15.77 13.11 5.45
CA ARG A 450 -16.15 14.37 6.11
C ARG A 450 -17.61 14.34 6.54
N ALA A 451 -18.51 13.93 5.66
CA ALA A 451 -19.93 13.80 5.95
C ALA A 451 -20.21 12.81 7.09
N LEU A 452 -19.60 11.63 7.07
CA LEU A 452 -19.73 10.64 8.14
C LEU A 452 -19.25 11.18 9.49
N ARG A 453 -18.14 11.91 9.49
CA ARG A 453 -17.60 12.51 10.72
C ARG A 453 -18.51 13.61 11.28
N SER A 454 -19.11 14.45 10.44
CA SER A 454 -20.09 15.46 10.89
C SER A 454 -21.37 14.83 11.45
N LEU A 455 -21.65 13.56 11.11
CA LEU A 455 -22.77 12.77 11.62
C LEU A 455 -22.39 11.87 12.80
N GLY A 456 -21.23 12.10 13.44
CA GLY A 456 -20.83 11.40 14.67
C GLY A 456 -20.06 10.08 14.46
N VAL A 457 -19.83 9.63 13.22
CA VAL A 457 -19.03 8.42 12.97
C VAL A 457 -17.57 8.68 13.27
N HIS A 458 -17.03 8.00 14.29
CA HIS A 458 -15.64 8.20 14.68
C HIS A 458 -14.67 7.63 13.62
N ARG A 459 -13.54 8.31 13.36
CA ARG A 459 -12.56 7.95 12.32
C ARG A 459 -12.07 6.50 12.39
N ARG A 460 -11.96 5.92 13.58
CA ARG A 460 -11.54 4.52 13.77
C ARG A 460 -12.54 3.48 13.21
N HIS A 461 -13.77 3.90 12.92
CA HIS A 461 -14.84 3.10 12.34
C HIS A 461 -15.06 3.36 10.86
N ILE A 462 -14.19 4.18 10.23
CA ILE A 462 -14.23 4.46 8.80
C ILE A 462 -12.99 3.79 8.19
N HIS A 463 -13.21 2.74 7.42
CA HIS A 463 -12.20 1.97 6.73
C HIS A 463 -12.23 2.34 5.25
N THR A 464 -11.10 2.78 4.71
CA THR A 464 -11.00 3.22 3.32
C THR A 464 -9.94 2.41 2.58
N GLU A 465 -10.21 2.09 1.31
CA GLU A 465 -9.23 1.53 0.39
C GLU A 465 -9.12 2.44 -0.84
N SER A 466 -7.90 2.79 -1.24
CA SER A 466 -7.63 3.69 -2.36
C SER A 466 -6.99 2.93 -3.51
N TYR A 467 -7.38 3.27 -4.76
CA TYR A 467 -6.75 2.76 -5.98
C TYR A 467 -5.73 3.72 -6.58
N GLU A 468 -5.49 4.87 -5.95
CA GLU A 468 -4.47 5.83 -6.37
C GLU A 468 -3.14 5.50 -5.69
N PHE A 469 -2.18 5.01 -6.45
CA PHE A 469 -0.80 4.75 -6.06
C PHE A 469 0.17 5.79 -6.65
#